data_5f12f4196193cd6b648593c90255bb3d
#
_entry.id   5f12f4196193cd6b648593c90255bb3d
#
_cell.length_a   1.000
_cell.length_b   1.000
_cell.length_c   1.000
_cell.angle_alpha   90.00
_cell.angle_beta   90.00
_cell.angle_gamma   90.00
#
_symmetry.space_group_name_H-M   'P 1'
#
loop_
_entity.id
_entity.type
_entity.pdbx_description
1 polymer ?
#
loop_
_entity_poly.entity_id
_entity_poly.type
_entity_poly.pdbx_seq_one_letter_code
_entity_poly.pdbx_strand_id
1 'polypeptide(L)'
;MPQKFQYKHLKKQKKSYSGKKKAHTFKVQAIIHYRTRQVLSLCTSRGAVHDFELFKRNLNQVPKGSFILADKGYQGIYAVYPNSLLPLKAKKRCKLHPELKVYNQEINKRRIGIEHVFGSLKTFKILTERYRNRGKRLGLRFNLIAGIYNMELSKKWLMKELYLFNNLIYTSTNIYRNNNLR
;
A
#
# COMPACT_ATOMS: atom_id res chain seq x y z
N MET A 1 5.25 -1.21 -0.26
CA MET A 1 6.47 -1.09 0.58
C MET A 1 6.13 -1.30 2.04
N PRO A 2 6.89 -2.11 2.79
CA PRO A 2 6.73 -2.14 4.23
C PRO A 2 7.21 -0.82 4.84
N GLN A 3 6.34 -0.17 5.59
CA GLN A 3 6.68 1.05 6.31
C GLN A 3 7.19 0.71 7.71
N LYS A 4 8.19 1.45 8.18
CA LYS A 4 8.80 1.26 9.49
C LYS A 4 8.37 2.38 10.44
N PHE A 5 7.94 2.00 11.63
CA PHE A 5 7.48 2.89 12.70
C PHE A 5 8.37 2.72 13.92
N GLN A 6 8.63 3.79 14.68
CA GLN A 6 9.49 3.75 15.86
C GLN A 6 8.68 3.63 17.15
N TYR A 7 9.20 2.94 18.15
CA TYR A 7 8.58 2.84 19.47
C TYR A 7 9.62 2.84 20.62
N LYS A 8 9.17 3.17 21.81
CA LYS A 8 10.01 3.40 22.99
C LYS A 8 10.42 2.07 23.65
N HIS A 9 11.62 2.03 24.23
CA HIS A 9 12.37 0.91 24.85
C HIS A 9 11.61 -0.34 25.29
N LEU A 10 12.17 -1.51 24.89
CA LEU A 10 11.85 -2.82 25.41
C LEU A 10 13.13 -3.46 26.02
N LYS A 11 13.00 -4.14 27.14
CA LYS A 11 14.14 -4.79 27.84
C LYS A 11 14.82 -5.94 27.05
N LYS A 12 14.22 -6.48 25.97
CA LYS A 12 14.83 -7.50 25.07
C LYS A 12 14.85 -6.98 23.63
N GLN A 13 15.87 -6.22 23.28
CA GLN A 13 15.84 -5.26 22.17
C GLN A 13 16.34 -5.77 20.81
N LYS A 14 17.23 -6.79 20.74
CA LYS A 14 17.86 -7.23 19.47
C LYS A 14 16.86 -7.58 18.36
N LYS A 15 15.73 -8.18 18.70
CA LYS A 15 14.71 -8.64 17.71
C LYS A 15 13.93 -7.52 17.01
N SER A 16 13.94 -6.30 17.54
CA SER A 16 13.17 -5.16 17.01
C SER A 16 14.05 -4.06 16.44
N TYR A 17 15.37 -4.19 16.59
CA TYR A 17 16.34 -3.18 16.17
C TYR A 17 16.55 -3.23 14.67
N SER A 18 16.41 -2.09 13.99
CA SER A 18 16.75 -1.93 12.58
C SER A 18 18.12 -1.26 12.45
N GLY A 19 19.11 -2.01 11.98
CA GLY A 19 20.45 -1.48 11.74
C GLY A 19 20.47 -0.30 10.76
N LYS A 20 19.58 -0.30 9.75
CA LYS A 20 19.45 0.80 8.78
C LYS A 20 18.94 2.10 9.41
N LYS A 21 18.03 2.02 10.40
CA LYS A 21 17.46 3.22 11.07
C LYS A 21 18.06 3.49 12.45
N LYS A 22 18.99 2.66 12.91
CA LYS A 22 19.61 2.72 14.25
C LYS A 22 18.57 2.90 15.38
N ALA A 23 17.40 2.28 15.23
CA ALA A 23 16.27 2.41 16.14
C ALA A 23 15.43 1.14 16.18
N HIS A 24 14.65 0.98 17.29
CA HIS A 24 13.63 -0.05 17.36
C HIS A 24 12.46 0.33 16.48
N THR A 25 12.13 -0.53 15.52
CA THR A 25 11.11 -0.26 14.53
C THR A 25 10.11 -1.40 14.44
N PHE A 26 8.92 -1.05 14.02
CA PHE A 26 7.83 -1.94 13.67
C PHE A 26 7.57 -1.83 12.16
N LYS A 27 7.39 -2.96 11.50
CA LYS A 27 7.09 -3.00 10.08
C LYS A 27 5.62 -3.25 9.86
N VAL A 28 5.05 -2.55 8.91
CA VAL A 28 3.72 -2.82 8.36
C VAL A 28 3.85 -3.09 6.88
N GLN A 29 3.32 -4.21 6.44
CA GLN A 29 3.18 -4.58 5.04
C GLN A 29 1.70 -4.49 4.69
N ALA A 30 1.37 -3.81 3.59
CA ALA A 30 0.01 -3.70 3.09
C ALA A 30 -0.12 -4.34 1.72
N ILE A 31 -1.22 -5.03 1.49
CA ILE A 31 -1.72 -5.41 0.18
C ILE A 31 -2.80 -4.39 -0.17
N ILE A 32 -2.64 -3.72 -1.30
CA ILE A 32 -3.48 -2.59 -1.72
C ILE A 32 -4.01 -2.88 -3.12
N HIS A 33 -5.30 -2.71 -3.32
CA HIS A 33 -5.91 -2.85 -4.63
C HIS A 33 -5.45 -1.72 -5.55
N TYR A 34 -4.94 -2.07 -6.73
CA TYR A 34 -4.27 -1.13 -7.63
C TYR A 34 -5.15 0.02 -8.08
N ARG A 35 -6.39 -0.26 -8.51
CA ARG A 35 -7.31 0.76 -9.05
C ARG A 35 -8.03 1.54 -7.94
N THR A 36 -8.66 0.83 -7.00
CA THR A 36 -9.49 1.47 -5.95
C THR A 36 -8.68 2.06 -4.82
N ARG A 37 -7.39 1.70 -4.67
CA ARG A 37 -6.52 2.10 -3.55
C ARG A 37 -6.96 1.56 -2.19
N GLN A 38 -7.93 0.67 -2.15
CA GLN A 38 -8.37 0.03 -0.92
C GLN A 38 -7.27 -0.83 -0.31
N VAL A 39 -7.14 -0.79 0.99
CA VAL A 39 -6.25 -1.67 1.76
C VAL A 39 -6.97 -3.00 1.95
N LEU A 40 -6.48 -4.05 1.29
CA LEU A 40 -7.07 -5.39 1.34
C LEU A 40 -6.58 -6.17 2.55
N SER A 41 -5.31 -6.02 2.91
CA SER A 41 -4.70 -6.72 4.03
C SER A 41 -3.56 -5.91 4.62
N LEU A 42 -3.38 -6.05 5.94
CA LEU A 42 -2.26 -5.48 6.70
C LEU A 42 -1.60 -6.55 7.54
N CYS A 43 -0.29 -6.68 7.39
CA CYS A 43 0.53 -7.54 8.22
C CYS A 43 1.57 -6.75 8.96
N THR A 44 1.82 -7.13 10.19
CA THR A 44 2.73 -6.42 11.06
C THR A 44 3.84 -7.33 11.57
N SER A 45 5.05 -6.80 11.70
CA SER A 45 6.18 -7.52 12.25
C SER A 45 7.17 -6.61 12.97
N ARG A 46 8.11 -7.21 13.66
CA ARG A 46 9.26 -6.50 14.24
C ARG A 46 10.19 -6.03 13.12
N GLY A 47 10.85 -4.90 13.31
CA GLY A 47 11.68 -4.24 12.30
C GLY A 47 12.85 -5.05 11.75
N ALA A 48 13.32 -6.07 12.47
CA ALA A 48 14.41 -6.96 12.04
C ALA A 48 13.98 -7.99 10.98
N VAL A 49 12.68 -8.32 10.88
CA VAL A 49 12.17 -9.30 9.89
C VAL A 49 12.37 -8.79 8.47
N HIS A 50 12.88 -9.63 7.57
CA HIS A 50 13.03 -9.26 6.16
C HIS A 50 11.65 -9.10 5.49
N ASP A 51 11.53 -8.16 4.56
CA ASP A 51 10.26 -7.81 3.93
C ASP A 51 9.65 -8.98 3.15
N PHE A 52 10.48 -9.73 2.42
CA PHE A 52 10.06 -10.92 1.69
C PHE A 52 9.66 -12.08 2.62
N GLU A 53 10.34 -12.23 3.75
CA GLU A 53 9.95 -13.23 4.75
C GLU A 53 8.59 -12.93 5.37
N LEU A 54 8.28 -11.66 5.62
CA LEU A 54 6.96 -11.24 6.06
C LEU A 54 5.89 -11.56 5.01
N PHE A 55 6.20 -11.36 3.73
CA PHE A 55 5.31 -11.69 2.62
C PHE A 55 4.99 -13.19 2.56
N LYS A 56 6.01 -14.05 2.66
CA LYS A 56 5.80 -15.51 2.65
C LYS A 56 4.85 -15.99 3.74
N ARG A 57 4.95 -15.41 4.95
CA ARG A 57 4.07 -15.74 6.08
C ARG A 57 2.61 -15.35 5.85
N ASN A 58 2.37 -14.40 4.96
CA ASN A 58 1.05 -13.83 4.68
C ASN A 58 0.58 -14.07 3.26
N LEU A 59 1.18 -15.04 2.57
CA LEU A 59 0.86 -15.36 1.18
C LEU A 59 -0.62 -15.76 0.99
N ASN A 60 -1.21 -16.43 1.99
CA ASN A 60 -2.61 -16.82 2.01
C ASN A 60 -3.60 -15.64 2.01
N GLN A 61 -3.14 -14.43 2.33
CA GLN A 61 -3.95 -13.20 2.27
C GLN A 61 -3.98 -12.55 0.89
N VAL A 62 -3.20 -13.08 -0.05
CA VAL A 62 -3.22 -12.65 -1.44
C VAL A 62 -4.39 -13.33 -2.15
N PRO A 63 -5.32 -12.59 -2.76
CA PRO A 63 -6.40 -13.21 -3.52
C PRO A 63 -5.86 -14.08 -4.65
N LYS A 64 -6.41 -15.28 -4.83
CA LYS A 64 -5.97 -16.22 -5.87
C LYS A 64 -6.10 -15.57 -7.27
N GLY A 65 -5.12 -15.83 -8.13
CA GLY A 65 -5.11 -15.29 -9.50
C GLY A 65 -4.73 -13.81 -9.61
N SER A 66 -4.46 -13.13 -8.49
CA SER A 66 -4.04 -11.73 -8.50
C SER A 66 -2.67 -11.55 -9.14
N PHE A 67 -2.44 -10.37 -9.70
CA PHE A 67 -1.14 -9.93 -10.16
C PHE A 67 -0.51 -8.99 -9.12
N ILE A 68 0.70 -9.30 -8.67
CA ILE A 68 1.37 -8.54 -7.60
C ILE A 68 2.43 -7.61 -8.19
N LEU A 69 2.35 -6.34 -7.83
CA LEU A 69 3.38 -5.35 -8.05
C LEU A 69 4.14 -5.09 -6.76
N ALA A 70 5.38 -5.54 -6.67
CA ALA A 70 6.18 -5.47 -5.44
C ALA A 70 7.43 -4.59 -5.58
N ASP A 71 8.13 -4.35 -4.48
CA ASP A 71 9.35 -3.54 -4.43
C ASP A 71 10.60 -4.39 -4.71
N LYS A 72 11.71 -3.71 -5.01
CA LYS A 72 13.04 -4.32 -5.17
C LYS A 72 13.48 -5.20 -4.00
N GLY A 73 12.92 -5.00 -2.82
CA GLY A 73 13.19 -5.81 -1.62
C GLY A 73 12.64 -7.24 -1.67
N TYR A 74 11.77 -7.55 -2.65
CA TYR A 74 11.10 -8.84 -2.80
C TYR A 74 11.78 -9.77 -3.81
N GLN A 75 13.11 -9.69 -3.93
CA GLN A 75 13.87 -10.59 -4.80
C GLN A 75 13.55 -12.05 -4.47
N GLY A 76 13.31 -12.86 -5.50
CA GLY A 76 12.91 -14.26 -5.36
C GLY A 76 11.39 -14.50 -5.22
N ILE A 77 10.55 -13.46 -5.30
CA ILE A 77 9.08 -13.62 -5.22
C ILE A 77 8.54 -14.52 -6.33
N TYR A 78 9.15 -14.54 -7.51
CA TYR A 78 8.73 -15.39 -8.63
C TYR A 78 8.71 -16.89 -8.30
N ALA A 79 9.60 -17.36 -7.42
CA ALA A 79 9.64 -18.74 -6.99
C ALA A 79 8.45 -19.13 -6.09
N VAL A 80 7.84 -18.14 -5.42
CA VAL A 80 6.73 -18.33 -4.49
C VAL A 80 5.40 -17.89 -5.09
N TYR A 81 5.45 -16.86 -5.91
CA TYR A 81 4.28 -16.29 -6.57
C TYR A 81 4.66 -15.80 -7.99
N PRO A 82 4.47 -16.65 -9.03
CA PRO A 82 4.91 -16.34 -10.40
C PRO A 82 4.24 -15.10 -10.99
N ASN A 83 2.96 -14.85 -10.66
CA ASN A 83 2.23 -13.67 -11.13
C ASN A 83 2.66 -12.40 -10.40
N SER A 84 3.93 -12.03 -10.53
CA SER A 84 4.49 -10.86 -9.85
C SER A 84 5.39 -10.03 -10.75
N LEU A 85 5.42 -8.73 -10.54
CA LEU A 85 6.31 -7.77 -11.21
C LEU A 85 7.16 -7.03 -10.18
N LEU A 86 8.45 -6.96 -10.46
CA LEU A 86 9.44 -6.27 -9.65
C LEU A 86 10.28 -5.34 -10.50
N PRO A 87 10.72 -4.20 -9.95
CA PRO A 87 11.80 -3.43 -10.55
C PRO A 87 13.10 -4.25 -10.54
N LEU A 88 13.79 -4.27 -11.66
CA LEU A 88 15.04 -5.00 -11.83
C LEU A 88 16.17 -4.34 -11.03
N LYS A 89 16.99 -5.16 -10.41
CA LYS A 89 18.14 -4.69 -9.63
C LYS A 89 19.41 -4.78 -10.49
N ALA A 90 20.18 -3.70 -10.55
CA ALA A 90 21.50 -3.74 -11.17
C ALA A 90 22.42 -4.73 -10.44
N LYS A 91 23.21 -5.49 -11.17
CA LYS A 91 24.29 -6.31 -10.58
C LYS A 91 25.40 -5.39 -10.03
N LYS A 92 26.14 -5.89 -9.05
CA LYS A 92 27.26 -5.14 -8.47
C LYS A 92 28.26 -4.77 -9.59
N ARG A 93 28.63 -3.51 -9.67
CA ARG A 93 29.55 -2.94 -10.69
C ARG A 93 29.03 -2.94 -12.14
N CYS A 94 27.75 -3.27 -12.39
CA CYS A 94 27.16 -3.24 -13.73
C CYS A 94 25.97 -2.26 -13.74
N LYS A 95 25.98 -1.31 -14.68
CA LYS A 95 24.84 -0.39 -14.87
C LYS A 95 23.71 -1.10 -15.59
N LEU A 96 22.46 -0.80 -15.25
CA LEU A 96 21.30 -1.27 -15.99
C LEU A 96 21.28 -0.69 -17.40
N HIS A 97 20.96 -1.54 -18.40
CA HIS A 97 20.72 -1.13 -19.77
C HIS A 97 19.61 -0.05 -19.83
N PRO A 98 19.65 0.92 -20.77
CA PRO A 98 18.64 1.98 -20.87
C PRO A 98 17.20 1.48 -20.89
N GLU A 99 16.88 0.46 -21.67
CA GLU A 99 15.53 -0.15 -21.74
C GLU A 99 15.04 -0.68 -20.39
N LEU A 100 15.92 -1.32 -19.61
CA LEU A 100 15.60 -1.82 -18.27
C LEU A 100 15.39 -0.68 -17.27
N LYS A 101 15.99 0.47 -17.50
CA LYS A 101 15.71 1.68 -16.73
C LYS A 101 14.30 2.21 -17.02
N VAL A 102 13.89 2.24 -18.31
CA VAL A 102 12.55 2.63 -18.73
C VAL A 102 11.50 1.70 -18.09
N TYR A 103 11.72 0.38 -18.18
CA TYR A 103 10.89 -0.62 -17.50
C TYR A 103 10.75 -0.34 -16.00
N ASN A 104 11.86 -0.08 -15.31
CA ASN A 104 11.84 0.24 -13.89
C ASN A 104 11.10 1.55 -13.59
N GLN A 105 11.21 2.56 -14.44
CA GLN A 105 10.48 3.81 -14.31
C GLN A 105 8.97 3.57 -14.40
N GLU A 106 8.53 2.78 -15.36
CA GLU A 106 7.11 2.47 -15.55
C GLU A 106 6.53 1.70 -14.34
N ILE A 107 7.25 0.70 -13.83
CA ILE A 107 6.85 0.00 -12.61
C ILE A 107 6.79 0.95 -11.41
N ASN A 108 7.77 1.84 -11.27
CA ASN A 108 7.79 2.80 -10.18
C ASN A 108 6.62 3.79 -10.27
N LYS A 109 6.26 4.28 -11.46
CA LYS A 109 5.06 5.13 -11.66
C LYS A 109 3.79 4.42 -11.17
N ARG A 110 3.61 3.15 -11.54
CA ARG A 110 2.46 2.35 -11.08
C ARG A 110 2.42 2.18 -9.56
N ARG A 111 3.58 2.20 -8.90
CA ARG A 111 3.71 2.06 -7.44
C ARG A 111 3.44 3.34 -6.65
N ILE A 112 3.43 4.51 -7.28
CA ILE A 112 3.17 5.80 -6.62
C ILE A 112 1.87 5.76 -5.80
N GLY A 113 0.85 5.08 -6.31
CA GLY A 113 -0.41 4.94 -5.60
C GLY A 113 -0.33 4.28 -4.22
N ILE A 114 0.63 3.38 -4.01
CA ILE A 114 0.87 2.77 -2.70
C ILE A 114 1.43 3.80 -1.70
N GLU A 115 2.30 4.69 -2.20
CA GLU A 115 2.89 5.76 -1.38
C GLU A 115 1.82 6.76 -0.94
N HIS A 116 0.88 7.10 -1.82
CA HIS A 116 -0.27 7.95 -1.49
C HIS A 116 -1.15 7.32 -0.40
N VAL A 117 -1.45 6.00 -0.48
CA VAL A 117 -2.21 5.31 0.57
C VAL A 117 -1.47 5.40 1.91
N PHE A 118 -0.18 5.08 1.94
CA PHE A 118 0.59 5.21 3.18
C PHE A 118 0.71 6.67 3.65
N GLY A 119 0.75 7.64 2.74
CA GLY A 119 0.68 9.07 3.06
C GLY A 119 -0.60 9.40 3.82
N SER A 120 -1.75 8.97 3.29
CA SER A 120 -3.06 9.15 3.94
C SER A 120 -3.15 8.45 5.30
N LEU A 121 -2.65 7.21 5.43
CA LEU A 121 -2.62 6.54 6.73
C LEU A 121 -1.73 7.28 7.75
N LYS A 122 -0.68 7.94 7.30
CA LYS A 122 0.24 8.70 8.17
C LYS A 122 -0.31 10.05 8.64
N THR A 123 -1.42 10.53 8.14
CA THR A 123 -2.09 11.72 8.71
C THR A 123 -2.54 11.48 10.15
N PHE A 124 -2.78 10.22 10.49
CA PHE A 124 -3.03 9.84 11.88
C PHE A 124 -1.74 9.85 12.70
N LYS A 125 -1.58 10.82 13.58
CA LYS A 125 -0.37 11.04 14.39
C LYS A 125 0.10 9.80 15.15
N ILE A 126 -0.81 8.94 15.59
CA ILE A 126 -0.48 7.68 16.27
C ILE A 126 0.39 6.73 15.44
N LEU A 127 0.38 6.87 14.11
CA LEU A 127 1.22 6.09 13.20
C LEU A 127 2.55 6.76 12.86
N THR A 128 2.69 8.06 13.09
CA THR A 128 3.88 8.84 12.75
C THR A 128 4.72 9.17 13.96
N GLU A 129 4.10 9.40 15.10
CA GLU A 129 4.79 9.72 16.34
C GLU A 129 5.41 8.48 16.99
N ARG A 130 6.32 8.72 17.94
CA ARG A 130 6.96 7.68 18.72
C ARG A 130 5.94 6.94 19.57
N TYR A 131 5.63 5.70 19.21
CA TYR A 131 4.64 4.90 19.89
C TYR A 131 5.04 4.55 21.32
N ARG A 132 4.30 5.01 22.31
CA ARG A 132 4.64 4.90 23.75
C ARG A 132 4.24 3.57 24.39
N ASN A 133 3.28 2.85 23.81
CA ASN A 133 2.68 1.66 24.42
C ASN A 133 3.45 0.36 24.08
N ARG A 134 4.78 0.37 24.15
CA ARG A 134 5.67 -0.80 24.00
C ARG A 134 5.35 -1.73 22.82
N GLY A 135 4.74 -1.22 21.74
CA GLY A 135 4.36 -1.99 20.54
C GLY A 135 3.10 -2.87 20.70
N LYS A 136 2.49 -2.93 21.89
CA LYS A 136 1.24 -3.66 22.10
C LYS A 136 0.09 -3.00 21.32
N ARG A 137 -0.75 -3.81 20.68
CA ARG A 137 -1.95 -3.37 19.94
C ARG A 137 -1.68 -2.39 18.77
N LEU A 138 -0.41 -2.17 18.37
CA LEU A 138 -0.11 -1.27 17.24
C LEU A 138 -0.69 -1.81 15.93
N GLY A 139 -0.61 -3.12 15.70
CA GLY A 139 -1.24 -3.77 14.55
C GLY A 139 -2.75 -3.56 14.49
N LEU A 140 -3.44 -3.70 15.63
CA LEU A 140 -4.89 -3.43 15.72
C LEU A 140 -5.22 -1.99 15.33
N ARG A 141 -4.43 -1.02 15.78
CA ARG A 141 -4.61 0.40 15.42
C ARG A 141 -4.40 0.66 13.94
N PHE A 142 -3.41 0.00 13.33
CA PHE A 142 -3.25 0.05 11.88
C PHE A 142 -4.46 -0.49 11.14
N ASN A 143 -5.01 -1.64 11.56
CA ASN A 143 -6.21 -2.21 10.96
C ASN A 143 -7.43 -1.28 11.11
N LEU A 144 -7.61 -0.67 12.28
CA LEU A 144 -8.71 0.29 12.51
C LEU A 144 -8.57 1.51 11.58
N ILE A 145 -7.39 2.10 11.50
CA ILE A 145 -7.12 3.25 10.64
C ILE A 145 -7.30 2.91 9.16
N ALA A 146 -6.86 1.72 8.73
CA ALA A 146 -7.09 1.26 7.37
C ALA A 146 -8.58 1.03 7.07
N GLY A 147 -9.35 0.55 8.05
CA GLY A 147 -10.80 0.45 7.95
C GLY A 147 -11.46 1.82 7.75
N ILE A 148 -11.09 2.81 8.55
CA ILE A 148 -11.57 4.20 8.41
C ILE A 148 -11.19 4.76 7.04
N TYR A 149 -9.95 4.57 6.61
CA TYR A 149 -9.48 4.98 5.29
C TYR A 149 -10.30 4.35 4.15
N ASN A 150 -10.54 3.04 4.21
CA ASN A 150 -11.36 2.34 3.21
C ASN A 150 -12.81 2.85 3.20
N MET A 151 -13.39 3.13 4.37
CA MET A 151 -14.73 3.70 4.48
C MET A 151 -14.82 5.09 3.85
N GLU A 152 -13.86 5.96 4.10
CA GLU A 152 -13.80 7.29 3.47
C GLU A 152 -13.64 7.19 1.95
N LEU A 153 -12.85 6.23 1.49
CA LEU A 153 -12.65 5.98 0.07
C LEU A 153 -13.96 5.54 -0.59
N SER A 154 -14.68 4.62 0.02
CA SER A 154 -15.98 4.13 -0.48
C SER A 154 -17.01 5.25 -0.55
N LYS A 155 -17.08 6.14 0.45
CA LYS A 155 -17.94 7.34 0.41
C LYS A 155 -17.63 8.25 -0.79
N LYS A 156 -16.35 8.49 -1.07
CA LYS A 156 -15.93 9.31 -2.21
C LYS A 156 -16.34 8.70 -3.55
N TRP A 157 -16.24 7.39 -3.69
CA TRP A 157 -16.70 6.67 -4.89
C TRP A 157 -18.21 6.78 -5.06
N LEU A 158 -18.98 6.52 -4.02
CA LEU A 158 -20.44 6.62 -4.04
C LEU A 158 -20.90 8.04 -4.41
N MET A 159 -20.32 9.07 -3.82
CA MET A 159 -20.64 10.46 -4.15
C MET A 159 -20.32 10.81 -5.60
N LYS A 160 -19.22 10.29 -6.14
CA LYS A 160 -18.86 10.49 -7.55
C LYS A 160 -19.87 9.81 -8.50
N GLU A 161 -20.31 8.60 -8.21
CA GLU A 161 -21.32 7.90 -9.01
C GLU A 161 -22.69 8.63 -8.95
N LEU A 162 -23.11 9.05 -7.77
CA LEU A 162 -24.34 9.86 -7.60
C LEU A 162 -24.28 11.17 -8.39
N TYR A 163 -23.13 11.85 -8.39
CA TYR A 163 -22.93 13.07 -9.17
C TYR A 163 -23.04 12.80 -10.68
N LEU A 164 -22.42 11.73 -11.17
CA LEU A 164 -22.50 11.34 -12.57
C LEU A 164 -23.95 10.97 -12.97
N PHE A 165 -24.64 10.22 -12.10
CA PHE A 165 -26.04 9.84 -12.33
C PHE A 165 -26.96 11.06 -12.39
N ASN A 166 -26.83 12.01 -11.47
CA ASN A 166 -27.60 13.25 -11.46
C ASN A 166 -27.32 14.10 -12.70
N ASN A 167 -26.09 14.16 -13.19
CA ASN A 167 -25.75 14.86 -14.43
C ASN A 167 -26.34 14.18 -15.68
N LEU A 168 -26.40 12.85 -15.70
CA LEU A 168 -27.07 12.10 -16.77
C LEU A 168 -28.58 12.35 -16.81
N ILE A 169 -29.24 12.43 -15.67
CA ILE A 169 -30.68 12.77 -15.59
C ILE A 169 -30.89 14.22 -16.06
N TYR A 170 -30.06 15.15 -15.69
CA TYR A 170 -30.17 16.55 -16.12
C TYR A 170 -29.99 16.71 -17.63
N THR A 171 -29.05 16.01 -18.24
CA THR A 171 -28.84 16.06 -19.69
C THR A 171 -29.99 15.38 -20.46
N SER A 172 -30.59 14.31 -19.97
CA SER A 172 -31.73 13.65 -20.61
C SER A 172 -33.01 14.50 -20.54
N THR A 173 -33.30 15.16 -19.43
CA THR A 173 -34.45 16.07 -19.31
C THR A 173 -34.35 17.32 -20.21
N ASN A 174 -33.15 17.85 -20.40
CA ASN A 174 -32.93 18.97 -21.32
C ASN A 174 -33.11 18.59 -22.81
N ILE A 175 -32.76 17.39 -23.20
CA ILE A 175 -33.00 16.87 -24.57
C ILE A 175 -34.53 16.77 -24.87
N TYR A 176 -35.33 16.32 -23.91
CA TYR A 176 -36.79 16.26 -24.05
C TYR A 176 -37.47 17.64 -24.09
N ARG A 177 -36.95 18.65 -23.37
CA ARG A 177 -37.48 20.01 -23.43
C ARG A 177 -37.24 20.73 -24.76
N ASN A 178 -36.13 20.45 -25.44
CA ASN A 178 -35.83 21.08 -26.73
C ASN A 178 -36.56 20.44 -27.92
N ASN A 179 -37.13 19.22 -27.80
CA ASN A 179 -37.88 18.57 -28.86
C ASN A 179 -39.38 18.93 -28.84
N ASN A 180 -39.90 19.63 -27.85
CA ASN A 180 -41.29 20.08 -27.76
C ASN A 180 -41.50 21.56 -28.09
N LEU A 181 -40.46 22.23 -28.64
CA LEU A 181 -40.57 23.62 -29.14
C LEU A 181 -40.22 23.67 -30.64
N ARG A 182 -41.02 22.95 -31.45
CA ARG A 182 -41.19 23.25 -32.89
C ARG A 182 -42.61 22.96 -33.32
#